data_9e7bcd680e93922e50f365e351734143
#
_entry.id   9e7bcd680e93922e50f365e351734143
#
_cell.length_a   1.000
_cell.length_b   1.000
_cell.length_c   1.000
_cell.angle_alpha   90.00
_cell.angle_beta   90.00
_cell.angle_gamma   90.00
#
_symmetry.space_group_name_H-M   'P 1'
#
loop_
_entity.id
_entity.type
_entity.pdbx_description
1 polymer ?
#
loop_
_entity_poly.entity_id
_entity_poly.type
_entity_poly.pdbx_seq_one_letter_code
_entity_poly.pdbx_strand_id
1 'polypeptide(L)'
;MRKISTAVASLKVLETTRTQLAACSQVLQKKSDRMRIGIISTIGDCSWAGSEEMWKLFATEALHRGHSVAAMLQTPIAQSEELAEFRALGGVVFAYNPLNRYTSRAVRLGYSRFRGLKQWNPDILCTSGHPALPYHNGDLYRLLNAHRGPRVFIIQGNADWFISGQADRDALRALYRSAQRIICVSRANAELLERQLTSNLPITILPNPIRTRLARPLPWPGDSEQVQFATVGRYEVFSKCQDRVLQALATPQWKTRNWRLDLFGSGSDAKYIQDVIRYFGLEDRVTLRGFERDFMKIWTDHHLHILISRAEGLALALIESMFCGRPAVVTRTGANHELLRDNKDGFVSDGNDPEVIRQTFERAWSNRQRWPELGEAAFQRANEWVPSDLSVRLFQTICDLSVPEG
;
A
#
# COMPACT_ATOMS: atom_id res chain seq x y z
N MET A 1 -32.87 -53.10 41.25
CA MET A 1 -31.65 -52.70 40.54
C MET A 1 -31.81 -52.54 39.03
N ARG A 2 -32.69 -53.23 38.28
CA ARG A 2 -32.80 -53.03 36.78
C ARG A 2 -33.42 -51.71 36.32
N LYS A 3 -34.25 -51.01 37.10
CA LYS A 3 -34.88 -49.72 36.72
C LYS A 3 -33.92 -48.53 36.79
N ILE A 4 -32.85 -48.56 37.59
CA ILE A 4 -31.85 -47.45 37.71
C ILE A 4 -30.87 -47.53 36.56
N SER A 5 -30.50 -48.69 36.04
CA SER A 5 -29.60 -48.87 34.91
C SER A 5 -30.17 -48.31 33.60
N THR A 6 -31.46 -48.39 33.37
CA THR A 6 -32.12 -47.89 32.15
C THR A 6 -32.22 -46.36 32.15
N ALA A 7 -32.42 -45.75 33.32
CA ALA A 7 -32.47 -44.29 33.44
C ALA A 7 -31.08 -43.62 33.20
N VAL A 8 -29.99 -44.23 33.67
CA VAL A 8 -28.63 -43.75 33.47
C VAL A 8 -28.19 -43.89 31.99
N ALA A 9 -28.61 -44.97 31.32
CA ALA A 9 -28.35 -45.13 29.88
C ALA A 9 -29.10 -44.10 29.03
N SER A 10 -30.35 -43.78 29.39
CA SER A 10 -31.14 -42.75 28.71
C SER A 10 -30.59 -41.34 28.93
N LEU A 11 -30.04 -41.02 30.11
CA LEU A 11 -29.40 -39.73 30.39
C LEU A 11 -28.10 -39.57 29.58
N LYS A 12 -27.26 -40.59 29.47
CA LYS A 12 -26.05 -40.56 28.64
C LYS A 12 -26.36 -40.37 27.15
N VAL A 13 -27.41 -41.00 26.64
CA VAL A 13 -27.83 -40.81 25.24
C VAL A 13 -28.33 -39.38 25.01
N LEU A 14 -29.05 -38.78 25.96
CA LEU A 14 -29.51 -37.39 25.87
C LEU A 14 -28.36 -36.37 25.94
N GLU A 15 -27.35 -36.62 26.78
CA GLU A 15 -26.16 -35.78 26.84
C GLU A 15 -25.33 -35.84 25.54
N THR A 16 -25.16 -37.07 25.00
CA THR A 16 -24.43 -37.24 23.73
C THR A 16 -25.19 -36.59 22.58
N THR A 17 -26.50 -36.65 22.54
CA THR A 17 -27.34 -36.01 21.52
C THR A 17 -27.34 -34.49 21.67
N ARG A 18 -27.33 -33.95 22.89
CA ARG A 18 -27.22 -32.52 23.17
C ARG A 18 -25.84 -31.97 22.73
N THR A 19 -24.76 -32.71 22.99
CA THR A 19 -23.39 -32.34 22.58
C THR A 19 -23.25 -32.39 21.06
N GLN A 20 -23.86 -33.40 20.40
CA GLN A 20 -23.87 -33.47 18.93
C GLN A 20 -24.75 -32.39 18.30
N LEU A 21 -25.89 -32.03 18.88
CA LEU A 21 -26.73 -30.92 18.43
C LEU A 21 -26.05 -29.57 18.64
N ALA A 22 -25.33 -29.37 19.75
CA ALA A 22 -24.54 -28.16 20.00
C ALA A 22 -23.36 -28.05 19.02
N ALA A 23 -22.66 -29.14 18.75
CA ALA A 23 -21.59 -29.18 17.74
C ALA A 23 -22.14 -28.95 16.31
N CYS A 24 -23.28 -29.55 15.97
CA CYS A 24 -23.97 -29.32 14.69
C CYS A 24 -24.47 -27.86 14.57
N SER A 25 -25.01 -27.29 15.65
CA SER A 25 -25.43 -25.88 15.70
C SER A 25 -24.24 -24.93 15.57
N GLN A 26 -23.10 -25.23 16.20
CA GLN A 26 -21.86 -24.46 16.02
C GLN A 26 -21.30 -24.59 14.60
N VAL A 27 -21.38 -25.76 13.98
CA VAL A 27 -20.97 -25.98 12.58
C VAL A 27 -21.93 -25.28 11.61
N LEU A 28 -23.22 -25.27 11.89
CA LEU A 28 -24.24 -24.55 11.11
C LEU A 28 -24.13 -23.05 11.30
N GLN A 29 -23.84 -22.56 12.50
CA GLN A 29 -23.57 -21.16 12.79
C GLN A 29 -22.27 -20.71 12.12
N LYS A 30 -21.18 -21.50 12.17
CA LYS A 30 -19.95 -21.26 11.40
C LYS A 30 -20.17 -21.24 9.88
N LYS A 31 -21.15 -21.96 9.36
CA LYS A 31 -21.52 -21.92 7.93
C LYS A 31 -22.32 -20.66 7.56
N SER A 32 -23.08 -20.10 8.50
CA SER A 32 -23.85 -18.85 8.36
C SER A 32 -22.93 -17.61 8.33
N ASP A 33 -21.75 -17.67 8.98
CA ASP A 33 -20.83 -16.54 9.09
C ASP A 33 -19.77 -16.47 7.97
N ARG A 34 -19.81 -17.40 7.00
CA ARG A 34 -18.84 -17.46 5.92
C ARG A 34 -19.19 -16.49 4.79
N MET A 35 -18.50 -15.37 4.75
CA MET A 35 -18.65 -14.33 3.71
C MET A 35 -17.84 -14.64 2.45
N ARG A 36 -18.34 -14.14 1.32
CA ARG A 36 -17.65 -14.09 0.03
C ARG A 36 -17.16 -12.66 -0.19
N ILE A 37 -15.84 -12.47 -0.19
CA ILE A 37 -15.21 -11.16 -0.26
C ILE A 37 -14.58 -10.98 -1.64
N GLY A 38 -15.09 -10.03 -2.40
CA GLY A 38 -14.54 -9.63 -3.70
C GLY A 38 -13.57 -8.47 -3.54
N ILE A 39 -12.38 -8.59 -4.11
CA ILE A 39 -11.37 -7.53 -4.12
C ILE A 39 -11.10 -7.13 -5.56
N ILE A 40 -11.04 -5.83 -5.83
CA ILE A 40 -10.64 -5.27 -7.12
C ILE A 40 -9.44 -4.37 -6.88
N SER A 41 -8.26 -4.76 -7.39
CA SER A 41 -7.13 -3.84 -7.47
C SER A 41 -7.18 -3.08 -8.79
N THR A 42 -7.04 -1.76 -8.71
CA THR A 42 -7.01 -0.87 -9.87
C THR A 42 -5.59 -0.47 -10.28
N ILE A 43 -4.58 -0.99 -9.59
CA ILE A 43 -3.17 -0.81 -9.93
C ILE A 43 -2.83 -1.63 -11.17
N GLY A 44 -1.96 -1.11 -12.02
CA GLY A 44 -1.55 -1.74 -13.27
C GLY A 44 -0.14 -1.36 -13.70
N ASP A 45 0.27 -1.79 -14.87
CA ASP A 45 1.56 -1.51 -15.52
C ASP A 45 2.79 -2.01 -14.76
N CYS A 46 2.62 -2.95 -13.82
CA CYS A 46 3.70 -3.60 -13.08
C CYS A 46 3.31 -5.04 -12.72
N SER A 47 4.31 -5.87 -12.43
CA SER A 47 4.07 -7.25 -11.97
C SER A 47 3.60 -7.32 -10.51
N TRP A 48 4.02 -6.37 -9.67
CA TRP A 48 3.62 -6.20 -8.28
C TRP A 48 3.96 -4.79 -7.80
N ALA A 49 3.11 -4.20 -6.98
CA ALA A 49 3.33 -2.90 -6.36
C ALA A 49 3.16 -3.00 -4.83
N GLY A 50 3.80 -2.11 -4.10
CA GLY A 50 3.67 -2.07 -2.64
C GLY A 50 2.22 -1.85 -2.15
N SER A 51 1.41 -1.17 -2.95
CA SER A 51 -0.03 -1.01 -2.69
C SER A 51 -0.83 -2.32 -2.69
N GLU A 52 -0.31 -3.38 -3.30
CA GLU A 52 -0.97 -4.69 -3.32
C GLU A 52 -0.82 -5.45 -1.99
N GLU A 53 0.20 -5.12 -1.20
CA GLU A 53 0.45 -5.79 0.07
C GLU A 53 -0.71 -5.63 1.07
N MET A 54 -1.38 -4.47 1.07
CA MET A 54 -2.45 -4.21 2.03
C MET A 54 -3.68 -5.09 1.81
N TRP A 55 -4.19 -5.15 0.58
CA TRP A 55 -5.34 -6.00 0.29
C TRP A 55 -4.96 -7.49 0.37
N LYS A 56 -3.73 -7.86 -0.02
CA LYS A 56 -3.25 -9.24 0.11
C LYS A 56 -3.19 -9.68 1.58
N LEU A 57 -2.66 -8.84 2.46
CA LEU A 57 -2.61 -9.10 3.91
C LEU A 57 -4.02 -9.35 4.48
N PHE A 58 -4.98 -8.48 4.14
CA PHE A 58 -6.38 -8.64 4.49
C PHE A 58 -6.98 -9.95 3.94
N ALA A 59 -6.74 -10.22 2.65
CA ALA A 59 -7.28 -11.39 1.96
C ALA A 59 -6.77 -12.71 2.57
N THR A 60 -5.48 -12.78 2.89
CA THR A 60 -4.84 -13.92 3.54
C THR A 60 -5.45 -14.16 4.94
N GLU A 61 -5.62 -13.11 5.74
CA GLU A 61 -6.27 -13.18 7.06
C GLU A 61 -7.72 -13.67 6.94
N ALA A 62 -8.47 -13.18 5.96
CA ALA A 62 -9.85 -13.61 5.71
C ALA A 62 -9.94 -15.09 5.32
N LEU A 63 -9.02 -15.58 4.49
CA LEU A 63 -8.92 -16.99 4.12
C LEU A 63 -8.59 -17.87 5.32
N HIS A 64 -7.63 -17.48 6.18
CA HIS A 64 -7.31 -18.19 7.41
C HIS A 64 -8.51 -18.29 8.36
N ARG A 65 -9.37 -17.29 8.38
CA ARG A 65 -10.63 -17.29 9.16
C ARG A 65 -11.77 -18.09 8.50
N GLY A 66 -11.51 -18.69 7.33
CA GLY A 66 -12.47 -19.57 6.64
C GLY A 66 -13.44 -18.85 5.72
N HIS A 67 -13.24 -17.56 5.43
CA HIS A 67 -14.01 -16.84 4.42
C HIS A 67 -13.57 -17.23 3.01
N SER A 68 -14.40 -16.95 2.00
CA SER A 68 -14.04 -17.12 0.58
C SER A 68 -13.60 -15.78 0.01
N VAL A 69 -12.46 -15.74 -0.65
CA VAL A 69 -11.92 -14.49 -1.23
C VAL A 69 -11.63 -14.65 -2.71
N ALA A 70 -12.06 -13.69 -3.50
CA ALA A 70 -11.73 -13.57 -4.92
C ALA A 70 -11.11 -12.21 -5.21
N ALA A 71 -9.99 -12.19 -5.93
CA ALA A 71 -9.30 -10.98 -6.35
C ALA A 71 -9.40 -10.79 -7.88
N MET A 72 -9.85 -9.63 -8.32
CA MET A 72 -9.88 -9.19 -9.71
C MET A 72 -8.71 -8.22 -9.93
N LEU A 73 -7.72 -8.65 -10.69
CA LEU A 73 -6.42 -8.00 -10.84
C LEU A 73 -6.09 -7.73 -12.31
N GLN A 74 -5.30 -6.70 -12.59
CA GLN A 74 -4.73 -6.56 -13.94
C GLN A 74 -3.80 -7.73 -14.26
N THR A 75 -3.76 -8.11 -15.55
CA THR A 75 -3.07 -9.33 -16.01
C THR A 75 -1.64 -9.49 -15.49
N PRO A 76 -0.76 -8.46 -15.49
CA PRO A 76 0.60 -8.62 -14.96
C PRO A 76 0.61 -8.99 -13.47
N ILE A 77 -0.24 -8.35 -12.66
CA ILE A 77 -0.36 -8.61 -11.22
C ILE A 77 -0.98 -10.00 -10.99
N ALA A 78 -2.02 -10.35 -11.77
CA ALA A 78 -2.68 -11.65 -11.66
C ALA A 78 -1.75 -12.84 -11.94
N GLN A 79 -0.65 -12.62 -12.62
CA GLN A 79 0.38 -13.64 -12.92
C GLN A 79 1.55 -13.64 -11.93
N SER A 80 1.57 -12.70 -10.97
CA SER A 80 2.67 -12.57 -10.02
C SER A 80 2.81 -13.79 -9.12
N GLU A 81 4.06 -14.17 -8.83
CA GLU A 81 4.43 -15.17 -7.83
C GLU A 81 4.05 -14.76 -6.41
N GLU A 82 3.91 -13.46 -6.15
CA GLU A 82 3.47 -12.91 -4.84
C GLU A 82 2.08 -13.39 -4.42
N LEU A 83 1.30 -13.97 -5.36
CA LEU A 83 -0.01 -14.57 -5.10
C LEU A 83 0.05 -16.07 -4.75
N ALA A 84 1.24 -16.67 -4.66
CA ALA A 84 1.37 -18.12 -4.41
C ALA A 84 0.67 -18.54 -3.09
N GLU A 85 0.92 -17.84 -2.00
CA GLU A 85 0.27 -18.08 -0.70
C GLU A 85 -1.25 -17.88 -0.77
N PHE A 86 -1.71 -16.78 -1.38
CA PHE A 86 -3.13 -16.49 -1.56
C PHE A 86 -3.85 -17.62 -2.32
N ARG A 87 -3.24 -18.13 -3.39
CA ARG A 87 -3.78 -19.27 -4.16
C ARG A 87 -3.76 -20.58 -3.37
N ALA A 88 -2.66 -20.85 -2.63
CA ALA A 88 -2.53 -22.05 -1.80
C ALA A 88 -3.60 -22.12 -0.70
N LEU A 89 -4.02 -20.98 -0.17
CA LEU A 89 -5.12 -20.85 0.80
C LEU A 89 -6.51 -20.93 0.15
N GLY A 90 -6.61 -21.14 -1.16
CA GLY A 90 -7.89 -21.25 -1.86
C GLY A 90 -8.46 -19.93 -2.37
N GLY A 91 -7.66 -18.88 -2.40
CA GLY A 91 -8.03 -17.59 -3.01
C GLY A 91 -8.22 -17.70 -4.53
N VAL A 92 -9.29 -17.13 -5.05
CA VAL A 92 -9.62 -17.13 -6.48
C VAL A 92 -9.07 -15.88 -7.15
N VAL A 93 -8.39 -16.03 -8.29
CA VAL A 93 -7.84 -14.89 -9.05
C VAL A 93 -8.55 -14.80 -10.40
N PHE A 94 -9.15 -13.65 -10.66
CA PHE A 94 -9.63 -13.23 -11.97
C PHE A 94 -8.69 -12.19 -12.56
N ALA A 95 -8.38 -12.29 -13.84
CA ALA A 95 -7.55 -11.33 -14.54
C ALA A 95 -8.39 -10.41 -15.43
N TYR A 96 -7.97 -9.15 -15.56
CA TYR A 96 -8.51 -8.23 -16.54
C TYR A 96 -7.41 -7.36 -17.17
N ASN A 97 -7.64 -6.91 -18.40
CA ASN A 97 -6.74 -5.99 -19.08
C ASN A 97 -7.16 -4.52 -18.85
N PRO A 98 -6.21 -3.58 -18.88
CA PRO A 98 -6.51 -2.16 -18.84
C PRO A 98 -7.40 -1.75 -20.03
N LEU A 99 -8.05 -0.59 -19.92
CA LEU A 99 -8.83 -0.06 -21.03
C LEU A 99 -7.91 0.38 -22.16
N ASN A 100 -8.22 -0.08 -23.36
CA ASN A 100 -7.66 0.40 -24.61
C ASN A 100 -8.80 0.85 -25.55
N ARG A 101 -8.51 1.34 -26.75
CA ARG A 101 -9.53 1.84 -27.69
C ARG A 101 -10.64 0.80 -28.00
N TYR A 102 -10.29 -0.49 -28.07
CA TYR A 102 -11.24 -1.56 -28.39
C TYR A 102 -12.08 -1.95 -27.17
N THR A 103 -11.43 -2.19 -26.03
CA THR A 103 -12.12 -2.53 -24.79
C THR A 103 -12.97 -1.37 -24.30
N SER A 104 -12.55 -0.11 -24.49
CA SER A 104 -13.36 1.08 -24.17
C SER A 104 -14.65 1.14 -25.01
N ARG A 105 -14.60 0.75 -26.29
CA ARG A 105 -15.78 0.64 -27.13
C ARG A 105 -16.72 -0.47 -26.66
N ALA A 106 -16.19 -1.65 -26.37
CA ALA A 106 -16.95 -2.78 -25.85
C ALA A 106 -17.62 -2.46 -24.50
N VAL A 107 -16.91 -1.77 -23.60
CA VAL A 107 -17.45 -1.32 -22.31
C VAL A 107 -18.60 -0.32 -22.48
N ARG A 108 -18.52 0.59 -23.46
CA ARG A 108 -19.63 1.50 -23.81
C ARG A 108 -20.86 0.75 -24.34
N LEU A 109 -20.64 -0.40 -25.01
CA LEU A 109 -21.70 -1.29 -25.50
C LEU A 109 -22.21 -2.29 -24.43
N GLY A 110 -21.84 -2.12 -23.17
CA GLY A 110 -22.34 -2.92 -22.05
C GLY A 110 -21.47 -4.12 -21.65
N TYR A 111 -20.36 -4.38 -22.34
CA TYR A 111 -19.39 -5.41 -21.90
C TYR A 111 -18.78 -5.00 -20.56
N SER A 112 -18.56 -5.99 -19.67
CA SER A 112 -17.87 -5.77 -18.41
C SER A 112 -16.66 -6.68 -18.31
N ARG A 113 -15.48 -6.09 -18.08
CA ARG A 113 -14.22 -6.82 -17.77
C ARG A 113 -14.30 -7.55 -16.43
N PHE A 114 -15.23 -7.15 -15.55
CA PHE A 114 -15.43 -7.68 -14.20
C PHE A 114 -16.48 -8.80 -14.12
N ARG A 115 -16.86 -9.38 -15.29
CA ARG A 115 -17.94 -10.38 -15.37
C ARG A 115 -17.67 -11.59 -14.45
N GLY A 116 -16.44 -12.09 -14.39
CA GLY A 116 -16.07 -13.22 -13.54
C GLY A 116 -16.37 -12.95 -12.06
N LEU A 117 -15.94 -11.79 -11.55
CA LEU A 117 -16.20 -11.39 -10.18
C LEU A 117 -17.70 -11.14 -9.92
N LYS A 118 -18.41 -10.54 -10.90
CA LYS A 118 -19.87 -10.35 -10.81
C LYS A 118 -20.61 -11.68 -10.70
N GLN A 119 -20.22 -12.68 -11.51
CA GLN A 119 -20.84 -14.01 -11.47
C GLN A 119 -20.46 -14.76 -10.17
N TRP A 120 -19.26 -14.52 -9.65
CA TRP A 120 -18.84 -15.06 -8.35
C TRP A 120 -19.69 -14.51 -7.20
N ASN A 121 -20.35 -13.37 -7.40
CA ASN A 121 -21.35 -12.76 -6.52
C ASN A 121 -20.84 -12.55 -5.09
N PRO A 122 -19.93 -11.60 -4.83
CA PRO A 122 -19.42 -11.32 -3.49
C PRO A 122 -20.48 -10.72 -2.57
N ASP A 123 -20.40 -11.03 -1.26
CA ASP A 123 -21.22 -10.39 -0.22
C ASP A 123 -20.66 -8.99 0.10
N ILE A 124 -19.33 -8.85 0.14
CA ILE A 124 -18.60 -7.57 0.33
C ILE A 124 -17.75 -7.31 -0.89
N LEU A 125 -17.73 -6.07 -1.37
CA LEU A 125 -16.91 -5.65 -2.49
C LEU A 125 -15.89 -4.58 -2.07
N CYS A 126 -14.60 -4.95 -2.09
CA CYS A 126 -13.48 -4.08 -1.77
C CYS A 126 -12.81 -3.57 -3.05
N THR A 127 -12.46 -2.29 -3.11
CA THR A 127 -11.69 -1.71 -4.22
C THR A 127 -10.43 -1.06 -3.66
N SER A 128 -9.25 -1.46 -4.16
CA SER A 128 -7.95 -0.92 -3.77
C SER A 128 -7.31 -0.12 -4.91
N GLY A 129 -6.85 1.10 -4.63
CA GLY A 129 -6.17 1.93 -5.62
C GLY A 129 -6.33 3.43 -5.43
N HIS A 130 -6.39 4.16 -6.55
CA HIS A 130 -6.57 5.61 -6.56
C HIS A 130 -8.03 6.03 -6.46
N PRO A 131 -8.35 7.16 -5.81
CA PRO A 131 -9.73 7.57 -5.54
C PRO A 131 -10.54 7.91 -6.80
N ALA A 132 -9.92 8.37 -7.87
CA ALA A 132 -10.63 8.75 -9.10
C ALA A 132 -10.90 7.56 -10.04
N LEU A 133 -10.14 6.47 -9.94
CA LEU A 133 -10.23 5.34 -10.86
C LEU A 133 -11.58 4.63 -10.89
N PRO A 134 -12.36 4.51 -9.79
CA PRO A 134 -13.69 3.94 -9.88
C PRO A 134 -14.58 4.63 -10.90
N TYR A 135 -14.54 5.96 -10.99
CA TYR A 135 -15.36 6.72 -11.93
C TYR A 135 -14.82 6.65 -13.37
N HIS A 136 -13.52 6.83 -13.56
CA HIS A 136 -12.88 6.79 -14.88
C HIS A 136 -12.94 5.41 -15.54
N ASN A 137 -13.15 4.36 -14.76
CA ASN A 137 -13.41 3.00 -15.21
C ASN A 137 -14.92 2.73 -15.30
N GLY A 138 -15.56 3.09 -16.40
CA GLY A 138 -17.02 3.06 -16.51
C GLY A 138 -17.71 1.73 -16.24
N ASP A 139 -17.07 0.56 -16.50
CA ASP A 139 -17.61 -0.74 -16.13
C ASP A 139 -17.38 -1.07 -14.64
N LEU A 140 -16.28 -0.59 -14.03
CA LEU A 140 -16.08 -0.66 -12.59
C LEU A 140 -17.11 0.21 -11.86
N TYR A 141 -17.32 1.44 -12.31
CA TYR A 141 -18.32 2.34 -11.74
C TYR A 141 -19.72 1.70 -11.75
N ARG A 142 -20.11 1.10 -12.90
CA ARG A 142 -21.39 0.36 -13.00
C ARG A 142 -21.46 -0.84 -12.05
N LEU A 143 -20.37 -1.61 -11.91
CA LEU A 143 -20.32 -2.74 -11.00
C LEU A 143 -20.51 -2.28 -9.54
N LEU A 144 -19.76 -1.26 -9.12
CA LEU A 144 -19.82 -0.72 -7.76
C LEU A 144 -21.20 -0.17 -7.42
N ASN A 145 -21.86 0.56 -8.34
CA ASN A 145 -23.20 1.08 -8.12
C ASN A 145 -24.30 0.00 -8.15
N ALA A 146 -24.10 -1.09 -8.91
CA ALA A 146 -25.05 -2.19 -8.97
C ALA A 146 -24.89 -3.19 -7.80
N HIS A 147 -23.77 -3.14 -7.07
CA HIS A 147 -23.55 -4.02 -5.94
C HIS A 147 -24.44 -3.61 -4.76
N ARG A 148 -25.23 -4.56 -4.23
CA ARG A 148 -26.20 -4.30 -3.17
C ARG A 148 -25.61 -4.48 -1.76
N GLY A 149 -24.50 -5.21 -1.64
CA GLY A 149 -23.80 -5.43 -0.38
C GLY A 149 -22.89 -4.26 0.00
N PRO A 150 -22.22 -4.38 1.14
CA PRO A 150 -21.23 -3.41 1.60
C PRO A 150 -20.12 -3.17 0.58
N ARG A 151 -19.72 -1.90 0.45
CA ARG A 151 -18.59 -1.45 -0.38
C ARG A 151 -17.52 -0.87 0.52
N VAL A 152 -16.29 -1.32 0.32
CA VAL A 152 -15.11 -0.83 1.04
C VAL A 152 -14.10 -0.31 0.03
N PHE A 153 -13.56 0.87 0.29
CA PHE A 153 -12.52 1.46 -0.53
C PHE A 153 -11.22 1.55 0.26
N ILE A 154 -10.14 1.06 -0.33
CA ILE A 154 -8.77 1.17 0.20
C ILE A 154 -8.02 2.16 -0.69
N ILE A 155 -7.79 3.36 -0.17
CA ILE A 155 -7.14 4.46 -0.89
C ILE A 155 -5.65 4.40 -0.62
N GLN A 156 -4.89 3.89 -1.60
CA GLN A 156 -3.46 3.65 -1.51
C GLN A 156 -2.60 4.89 -1.80
N GLY A 157 -3.13 5.82 -2.58
CA GLY A 157 -2.46 7.06 -2.92
C GLY A 157 -3.45 8.07 -3.44
N ASN A 158 -3.13 9.34 -3.27
CA ASN A 158 -3.91 10.45 -3.77
C ASN A 158 -2.99 11.59 -4.19
N ALA A 159 -3.46 12.43 -5.11
CA ALA A 159 -2.76 13.64 -5.53
C ALA A 159 -3.76 14.70 -5.96
N ASP A 160 -3.36 15.97 -5.89
CA ASP A 160 -4.24 17.12 -6.17
C ASP A 160 -4.87 17.08 -7.56
N TRP A 161 -4.25 16.42 -8.52
CA TRP A 161 -4.71 16.33 -9.91
C TRP A 161 -5.62 15.13 -10.24
N PHE A 162 -5.92 14.24 -9.28
CA PHE A 162 -6.71 13.03 -9.57
C PHE A 162 -8.20 13.28 -9.75
N ILE A 163 -8.75 14.31 -9.15
CA ILE A 163 -10.18 14.65 -9.22
C ILE A 163 -10.30 16.12 -9.64
N SER A 164 -10.62 16.37 -10.89
CA SER A 164 -10.61 17.70 -11.47
C SER A 164 -11.98 18.25 -11.90
N GLY A 165 -12.83 17.43 -12.51
CA GLY A 165 -14.12 17.86 -13.04
C GLY A 165 -15.26 17.89 -12.01
N GLN A 166 -16.26 18.77 -12.16
CA GLN A 166 -17.40 18.82 -11.24
C GLN A 166 -18.24 17.54 -11.31
N ALA A 167 -18.52 17.04 -12.53
CA ALA A 167 -19.26 15.79 -12.72
C ALA A 167 -18.56 14.59 -12.06
N ASP A 168 -17.22 14.53 -12.14
CA ASP A 168 -16.41 13.50 -11.49
C ASP A 168 -16.54 13.60 -9.97
N ARG A 169 -16.45 14.83 -9.42
CA ARG A 169 -16.59 15.06 -7.98
C ARG A 169 -17.97 14.63 -7.47
N ASP A 170 -19.03 14.98 -8.17
CA ASP A 170 -20.40 14.66 -7.76
C ASP A 170 -20.63 13.14 -7.78
N ALA A 171 -20.20 12.46 -8.84
CA ALA A 171 -20.32 11.02 -8.97
C ALA A 171 -19.51 10.27 -7.92
N LEU A 172 -18.24 10.67 -7.70
CA LEU A 172 -17.37 10.07 -6.70
C LEU A 172 -17.85 10.37 -5.26
N ARG A 173 -18.33 11.60 -4.99
CA ARG A 173 -18.94 11.95 -3.71
C ARG A 173 -20.13 11.04 -3.39
N ALA A 174 -21.03 10.82 -4.35
CA ALA A 174 -22.17 9.92 -4.18
C ALA A 174 -21.72 8.48 -3.92
N LEU A 175 -20.72 8.00 -4.67
CA LEU A 175 -20.15 6.66 -4.51
C LEU A 175 -19.49 6.46 -3.14
N TYR A 176 -18.61 7.38 -2.72
CA TYR A 176 -17.88 7.28 -1.46
C TYR A 176 -18.78 7.49 -0.23
N ARG A 177 -19.79 8.38 -0.31
CA ARG A 177 -20.79 8.51 0.76
C ARG A 177 -21.63 7.25 0.98
N SER A 178 -21.80 6.44 -0.05
CA SER A 178 -22.51 5.17 0.05
C SER A 178 -21.61 3.99 0.44
N ALA A 179 -20.33 4.24 0.69
CA ALA A 179 -19.41 3.23 1.17
C ALA A 179 -19.67 2.87 2.63
N GLN A 180 -19.52 1.58 2.96
CA GLN A 180 -19.57 1.13 4.36
C GLN A 180 -18.32 1.58 5.12
N ARG A 181 -17.16 1.54 4.45
CA ARG A 181 -15.87 1.98 4.99
C ARG A 181 -14.99 2.52 3.88
N ILE A 182 -14.17 3.49 4.25
CA ILE A 182 -13.06 3.98 3.43
C ILE A 182 -11.80 3.86 4.28
N ILE A 183 -10.81 3.15 3.80
CA ILE A 183 -9.52 3.00 4.46
C ILE A 183 -8.52 3.87 3.70
N CYS A 184 -7.92 4.83 4.37
CA CYS A 184 -6.82 5.64 3.85
C CYS A 184 -5.52 5.25 4.55
N VAL A 185 -4.41 5.23 3.79
CA VAL A 185 -3.09 4.81 4.33
C VAL A 185 -2.44 5.88 5.21
N SER A 186 -2.98 7.11 5.25
CA SER A 186 -2.49 8.20 6.08
C SER A 186 -3.58 9.26 6.30
N ARG A 187 -3.36 10.13 7.28
CA ARG A 187 -4.23 11.28 7.54
C ARG A 187 -4.21 12.28 6.38
N ALA A 188 -3.03 12.61 5.84
CA ALA A 188 -2.90 13.50 4.69
C ALA A 188 -3.66 12.98 3.47
N ASN A 189 -3.68 11.67 3.25
CA ASN A 189 -4.44 11.04 2.18
C ASN A 189 -5.96 11.17 2.41
N ALA A 190 -6.41 11.01 3.65
CA ALA A 190 -7.80 11.18 4.05
C ALA A 190 -8.27 12.63 3.87
N GLU A 191 -7.54 13.58 4.44
CA GLU A 191 -7.84 15.02 4.36
C GLU A 191 -7.89 15.52 2.91
N LEU A 192 -6.95 15.04 2.07
CA LEU A 192 -6.95 15.38 0.65
C LEU A 192 -8.21 14.84 -0.05
N LEU A 193 -8.61 13.60 0.22
CA LEU A 193 -9.81 13.00 -0.36
C LEU A 193 -11.07 13.77 0.05
N GLU A 194 -11.24 14.09 1.32
CA GLU A 194 -12.39 14.84 1.83
C GLU A 194 -12.46 16.25 1.24
N ARG A 195 -11.31 16.94 1.13
CA ARG A 195 -11.20 18.25 0.49
C ARG A 195 -11.56 18.20 -1.00
N GLN A 196 -11.05 17.21 -1.74
CA GLN A 196 -11.35 17.02 -3.16
C GLN A 196 -12.84 16.76 -3.43
N LEU A 197 -13.48 15.99 -2.55
CA LEU A 197 -14.89 15.63 -2.65
C LEU A 197 -15.81 16.63 -1.91
N THR A 198 -15.24 17.58 -1.15
CA THR A 198 -16.00 18.52 -0.30
C THR A 198 -17.05 17.80 0.54
N SER A 199 -16.61 16.75 1.25
CA SER A 199 -17.52 15.85 1.98
C SER A 199 -16.78 15.17 3.13
N ASN A 200 -17.40 15.14 4.31
CA ASN A 200 -17.00 14.24 5.37
C ASN A 200 -17.35 12.80 4.98
N LEU A 201 -16.43 11.88 5.20
CA LEU A 201 -16.52 10.50 4.77
C LEU A 201 -16.25 9.53 5.94
N PRO A 202 -16.78 8.29 5.92
CA PRO A 202 -16.51 7.29 6.96
C PRO A 202 -15.10 6.69 6.81
N ILE A 203 -14.06 7.49 7.06
CA ILE A 203 -12.66 7.11 6.86
C ILE A 203 -12.06 6.51 8.13
N THR A 204 -11.38 5.37 7.95
CA THR A 204 -10.46 4.76 8.92
C THR A 204 -9.04 4.86 8.38
N ILE A 205 -8.09 5.26 9.22
CA ILE A 205 -6.68 5.35 8.83
C ILE A 205 -5.96 4.09 9.26
N LEU A 206 -5.43 3.33 8.30
CA LEU A 206 -4.60 2.15 8.54
C LEU A 206 -3.37 2.23 7.60
N PRO A 207 -2.15 2.13 8.13
CA PRO A 207 -0.94 2.25 7.33
C PRO A 207 -0.75 1.04 6.42
N ASN A 208 0.10 1.18 5.39
CA ASN A 208 0.55 0.04 4.60
C ASN A 208 1.34 -0.95 5.47
N PRO A 209 1.19 -2.27 5.23
CA PRO A 209 1.99 -3.28 5.92
C PRO A 209 3.45 -3.23 5.46
N ILE A 210 4.35 -3.70 6.32
CA ILE A 210 5.71 -4.02 5.93
C ILE A 210 5.83 -5.52 5.66
N ARG A 211 6.58 -5.90 4.62
CA ARG A 211 6.79 -7.31 4.26
C ARG A 211 7.57 -8.08 5.31
N THR A 212 8.60 -7.45 5.89
CA THR A 212 9.46 -8.08 6.89
C THR A 212 9.72 -7.08 8.01
N ARG A 213 9.30 -7.42 9.22
CA ARG A 213 9.59 -6.63 10.41
C ARG A 213 10.90 -7.12 11.02
N LEU A 214 11.84 -6.21 11.20
CA LEU A 214 13.10 -6.51 11.88
C LEU A 214 12.94 -6.32 13.38
N ALA A 215 13.56 -7.20 14.18
CA ALA A 215 13.60 -7.09 15.63
C ALA A 215 14.55 -5.97 16.12
N ARG A 216 15.52 -5.62 15.30
CA ARG A 216 16.53 -4.56 15.52
C ARG A 216 16.95 -3.98 14.17
N PRO A 217 17.44 -2.73 14.13
CA PRO A 217 17.95 -2.16 12.89
C PRO A 217 19.15 -2.96 12.36
N LEU A 218 19.42 -2.84 11.09
CA LEU A 218 20.65 -3.38 10.50
C LEU A 218 21.88 -2.65 11.09
N PRO A 219 23.03 -3.33 11.19
CA PRO A 219 24.28 -2.65 11.51
C PRO A 219 24.47 -1.40 10.65
N TRP A 220 25.02 -0.36 11.24
CA TRP A 220 25.36 0.84 10.48
C TRP A 220 26.43 0.48 9.45
N PRO A 221 26.30 0.95 8.17
CA PRO A 221 27.37 0.78 7.20
C PRO A 221 28.63 1.44 7.76
N GLY A 222 29.77 0.74 7.74
CA GLY A 222 30.99 1.21 8.41
C GLY A 222 31.36 2.67 8.04
N ASP A 223 32.27 3.26 8.81
CA ASP A 223 32.80 4.61 8.58
C ASP A 223 33.61 4.66 7.27
N SER A 224 32.88 4.70 6.16
CA SER A 224 33.43 4.91 4.84
C SER A 224 33.65 6.41 4.62
N GLU A 225 34.83 6.79 4.11
CA GLU A 225 35.04 8.16 3.63
C GLU A 225 34.02 8.55 2.54
N GLN A 226 33.45 7.55 1.87
CA GLN A 226 32.44 7.76 0.81
C GLN A 226 31.03 7.45 1.34
N VAL A 227 30.21 8.46 1.34
CA VAL A 227 28.79 8.35 1.75
C VAL A 227 27.98 7.70 0.64
N GLN A 228 27.19 6.66 0.99
CA GLN A 228 26.31 5.96 0.06
C GLN A 228 24.87 6.40 0.29
N PHE A 229 24.25 6.96 -0.74
CA PHE A 229 22.83 7.30 -0.80
C PHE A 229 22.07 6.26 -1.59
N ALA A 230 20.83 5.98 -1.22
CA ALA A 230 19.91 5.22 -2.05
C ALA A 230 18.61 5.98 -2.30
N THR A 231 18.07 5.86 -3.51
CA THR A 231 16.67 6.18 -3.84
C THR A 231 15.98 4.89 -4.26
N VAL A 232 14.85 4.58 -3.65
CA VAL A 232 14.08 3.36 -3.93
C VAL A 232 12.68 3.74 -4.41
N GLY A 233 12.36 3.38 -5.66
CA GLY A 233 11.06 3.68 -6.24
C GLY A 233 11.02 3.50 -7.75
N ARG A 234 9.82 3.59 -8.33
CA ARG A 234 9.67 3.51 -9.79
C ARG A 234 10.46 4.62 -10.48
N TYR A 235 11.07 4.28 -11.62
CA TYR A 235 11.67 5.28 -12.51
C TYR A 235 10.56 6.01 -13.25
N GLU A 236 10.02 7.01 -12.59
CA GLU A 236 8.91 7.83 -13.06
C GLU A 236 9.08 9.24 -12.48
N VAL A 237 9.73 10.11 -13.25
CA VAL A 237 10.21 11.42 -12.79
C VAL A 237 9.07 12.38 -12.44
N PHE A 238 7.89 12.21 -13.05
CA PHE A 238 6.75 13.07 -12.76
C PHE A 238 6.33 13.01 -11.29
N SER A 239 6.25 11.82 -10.70
CA SER A 239 5.85 11.65 -9.29
C SER A 239 7.03 11.44 -8.35
N LYS A 240 8.17 10.88 -8.83
CA LYS A 240 9.33 10.51 -8.00
C LYS A 240 10.51 11.47 -8.09
N CYS A 241 10.45 12.47 -8.93
CA CYS A 241 11.38 13.62 -9.00
C CYS A 241 12.88 13.25 -9.00
N GLN A 242 13.28 12.11 -9.58
CA GLN A 242 14.68 11.70 -9.63
C GLN A 242 15.55 12.74 -10.36
N ASP A 243 15.04 13.35 -11.41
CA ASP A 243 15.68 14.44 -12.14
C ASP A 243 16.01 15.65 -11.26
N ARG A 244 15.12 16.00 -10.33
CA ARG A 244 15.32 17.10 -9.38
C ARG A 244 16.34 16.77 -8.30
N VAL A 245 16.39 15.53 -7.84
CA VAL A 245 17.45 15.03 -6.96
C VAL A 245 18.80 15.16 -7.63
N LEU A 246 18.92 14.71 -8.89
CA LEU A 246 20.15 14.79 -9.67
C LEU A 246 20.56 16.25 -9.89
N GLN A 247 19.64 17.15 -10.22
CA GLN A 247 19.90 18.57 -10.36
C GLN A 247 20.41 19.19 -9.04
N ALA A 248 19.83 18.86 -7.91
CA ALA A 248 20.26 19.38 -6.60
C ALA A 248 21.67 18.91 -6.22
N LEU A 249 22.05 17.68 -6.59
CA LEU A 249 23.37 17.10 -6.36
C LEU A 249 24.43 17.50 -7.41
N ALA A 250 24.04 18.10 -8.53
CA ALA A 250 24.95 18.48 -9.60
C ALA A 250 25.72 19.79 -9.36
N THR A 251 25.46 20.49 -8.27
CA THR A 251 26.11 21.76 -7.95
C THR A 251 27.62 21.61 -7.71
N PRO A 252 28.46 22.63 -7.97
CA PRO A 252 29.89 22.54 -7.72
C PRO A 252 30.23 22.09 -6.29
N GLN A 253 29.52 22.63 -5.29
CA GLN A 253 29.71 22.26 -3.88
C GLN A 253 29.50 20.78 -3.63
N TRP A 254 28.43 20.19 -4.20
CA TRP A 254 28.15 18.76 -4.05
C TRP A 254 29.15 17.88 -4.79
N LYS A 255 29.69 18.36 -5.94
CA LYS A 255 30.74 17.66 -6.71
C LYS A 255 32.08 17.60 -5.99
N THR A 256 32.36 18.44 -4.99
CA THR A 256 33.59 18.31 -4.16
C THR A 256 33.49 17.30 -3.03
N ARG A 257 32.30 16.86 -2.68
CA ARG A 257 32.05 15.89 -1.60
C ARG A 257 32.21 14.46 -2.08
N ASN A 258 32.60 13.56 -1.17
CA ASN A 258 32.75 12.15 -1.48
C ASN A 258 31.45 11.39 -1.20
N TRP A 259 30.61 11.24 -2.21
CA TRP A 259 29.33 10.52 -2.16
C TRP A 259 29.05 9.72 -3.43
N ARG A 260 28.18 8.71 -3.31
CA ARG A 260 27.55 7.99 -4.40
C ARG A 260 26.05 7.93 -4.17
N LEU A 261 25.29 7.75 -5.26
CA LEU A 261 23.84 7.54 -5.23
C LEU A 261 23.48 6.35 -6.09
N ASP A 262 22.83 5.37 -5.50
CA ASP A 262 22.23 4.24 -6.19
C ASP A 262 20.73 4.45 -6.32
N LEU A 263 20.22 4.31 -7.54
CA LEU A 263 18.80 4.37 -7.85
C LEU A 263 18.27 2.95 -8.05
N PHE A 264 17.40 2.50 -7.14
CA PHE A 264 16.77 1.17 -7.18
C PHE A 264 15.33 1.29 -7.67
N GLY A 265 14.97 0.47 -8.66
CA GLY A 265 13.64 0.43 -9.24
C GLY A 265 13.63 0.12 -10.73
N SER A 266 12.47 0.25 -11.32
CA SER A 266 12.25 0.14 -12.76
C SER A 266 11.13 1.09 -13.19
N GLY A 267 11.03 1.40 -14.48
CA GLY A 267 9.99 2.27 -15.00
C GLY A 267 10.30 2.86 -16.36
N SER A 268 9.34 3.58 -16.92
CA SER A 268 9.40 4.12 -18.27
C SER A 268 10.52 5.16 -18.47
N ASP A 269 10.89 5.87 -17.39
CA ASP A 269 11.82 7.01 -17.47
C ASP A 269 13.28 6.62 -17.23
N ALA A 270 13.60 5.30 -17.17
CA ALA A 270 14.98 4.83 -16.97
C ALA A 270 15.98 5.49 -17.93
N LYS A 271 15.64 5.54 -19.23
CA LYS A 271 16.50 6.18 -20.22
C LYS A 271 16.63 7.68 -19.99
N TYR A 272 15.55 8.38 -19.69
CA TYR A 272 15.58 9.81 -19.39
C TYR A 272 16.46 10.09 -18.17
N ILE A 273 16.33 9.33 -17.10
CA ILE A 273 17.18 9.45 -15.90
C ILE A 273 18.67 9.28 -16.27
N GLN A 274 18.99 8.31 -17.12
CA GLN A 274 20.35 8.11 -17.61
C GLN A 274 20.86 9.31 -18.42
N ASP A 275 20.00 9.91 -19.25
CA ASP A 275 20.34 11.09 -20.03
C ASP A 275 20.58 12.32 -19.10
N VAL A 276 19.78 12.47 -18.05
CA VAL A 276 19.95 13.51 -17.01
C VAL A 276 21.25 13.32 -16.22
N ILE A 277 21.63 12.09 -15.87
CA ILE A 277 22.90 11.77 -15.20
C ILE A 277 24.07 12.27 -16.07
N ARG A 278 24.07 11.94 -17.38
CA ARG A 278 25.09 12.40 -18.32
C ARG A 278 25.10 13.92 -18.50
N TYR A 279 23.93 14.53 -18.63
CA TYR A 279 23.79 15.96 -18.79
C TYR A 279 24.41 16.73 -17.62
N PHE A 280 24.31 16.23 -16.39
CA PHE A 280 24.89 16.84 -15.21
C PHE A 280 26.33 16.40 -14.91
N GLY A 281 26.91 15.46 -15.67
CA GLY A 281 28.27 14.91 -15.45
C GLY A 281 28.34 14.21 -14.10
N LEU A 282 27.42 13.26 -13.85
CA LEU A 282 27.32 12.49 -12.60
C LEU A 282 27.54 10.99 -12.82
N GLU A 283 28.07 10.56 -13.98
CA GLU A 283 28.20 9.14 -14.35
C GLU A 283 29.08 8.36 -13.38
N ASP A 284 30.11 8.99 -12.81
CA ASP A 284 31.00 8.34 -11.83
C ASP A 284 30.40 8.26 -10.43
N ARG A 285 29.23 8.85 -10.20
CA ARG A 285 28.61 8.99 -8.86
C ARG A 285 27.23 8.38 -8.74
N VAL A 286 26.50 8.24 -9.84
CA VAL A 286 25.12 7.80 -9.85
C VAL A 286 24.95 6.55 -10.70
N THR A 287 24.33 5.52 -10.12
CA THR A 287 24.11 4.25 -10.80
C THR A 287 22.64 3.84 -10.74
N LEU A 288 22.07 3.43 -11.90
CA LEU A 288 20.79 2.74 -11.95
C LEU A 288 21.02 1.26 -11.65
N ARG A 289 20.52 0.78 -10.52
CA ARG A 289 20.70 -0.61 -10.04
C ARG A 289 19.61 -1.56 -10.53
N GLY A 290 18.51 -1.03 -11.09
CA GLY A 290 17.34 -1.86 -11.38
C GLY A 290 16.54 -2.20 -10.12
N PHE A 291 15.57 -3.11 -10.29
CA PHE A 291 14.70 -3.53 -9.19
C PHE A 291 15.42 -4.53 -8.27
N GLU A 292 15.46 -4.22 -6.98
CA GLU A 292 15.91 -5.15 -5.92
C GLU A 292 14.70 -5.51 -5.04
N ARG A 293 14.45 -6.81 -4.89
CA ARG A 293 13.34 -7.32 -4.09
C ARG A 293 13.62 -7.32 -2.59
N ASP A 294 14.86 -7.59 -2.25
CA ASP A 294 15.32 -7.64 -0.85
C ASP A 294 15.82 -6.26 -0.41
N PHE A 295 14.92 -5.51 0.24
CA PHE A 295 15.26 -4.16 0.72
C PHE A 295 16.39 -4.17 1.76
N MET A 296 16.62 -5.27 2.48
CA MET A 296 17.72 -5.37 3.44
C MET A 296 19.08 -5.29 2.75
N LYS A 297 19.23 -5.89 1.56
CA LYS A 297 20.46 -5.77 0.76
C LYS A 297 20.74 -4.31 0.37
N ILE A 298 19.69 -3.56 0.03
CA ILE A 298 19.85 -2.13 -0.26
C ILE A 298 20.42 -1.43 0.97
N TRP A 299 19.78 -1.60 2.12
CA TRP A 299 20.10 -0.82 3.30
C TRP A 299 21.33 -1.32 4.10
N THR A 300 21.90 -2.48 3.74
CA THR A 300 23.17 -2.96 4.33
C THR A 300 24.32 -1.99 4.03
N ASP A 301 24.36 -1.45 2.81
CA ASP A 301 25.50 -0.65 2.34
C ASP A 301 25.22 0.84 2.22
N HIS A 302 23.98 1.29 2.44
CA HIS A 302 23.58 2.68 2.25
C HIS A 302 23.28 3.38 3.58
N HIS A 303 23.73 4.64 3.68
CA HIS A 303 23.65 5.46 4.89
C HIS A 303 22.38 6.30 4.97
N LEU A 304 21.86 6.77 3.83
CA LEU A 304 20.74 7.72 3.79
C LEU A 304 19.80 7.39 2.63
N HIS A 305 18.51 7.33 2.93
CA HIS A 305 17.45 7.25 1.93
C HIS A 305 17.10 8.64 1.38
N ILE A 306 17.06 8.81 0.07
CA ILE A 306 16.55 10.02 -0.59
C ILE A 306 15.24 9.66 -1.26
N LEU A 307 14.13 10.23 -0.78
CA LEU A 307 12.78 10.02 -1.30
C LEU A 307 12.11 11.37 -1.56
N ILE A 308 12.45 11.97 -2.66
CA ILE A 308 11.83 13.22 -3.14
C ILE A 308 10.69 12.85 -4.07
N SER A 309 9.47 13.18 -3.68
CA SER A 309 8.28 12.83 -4.45
C SER A 309 7.32 14.03 -4.52
N ARG A 310 6.54 14.10 -5.60
CA ARG A 310 5.46 15.06 -5.78
C ARG A 310 4.14 14.53 -5.21
N ALA A 311 3.95 13.21 -5.26
CA ALA A 311 2.78 12.53 -4.72
C ALA A 311 3.15 11.20 -4.09
N GLU A 312 2.62 10.96 -2.90
CA GLU A 312 2.69 9.70 -2.16
C GLU A 312 1.39 9.47 -1.41
N GLY A 313 1.03 8.20 -1.20
CA GLY A 313 0.09 7.85 -0.15
C GLY A 313 0.85 7.62 1.14
N LEU A 314 1.49 6.47 1.23
CA LEU A 314 2.47 6.08 2.24
C LEU A 314 3.55 5.26 1.55
N ALA A 315 4.75 5.81 1.44
CA ALA A 315 5.86 5.17 0.73
C ALA A 315 6.40 3.97 1.51
N LEU A 316 6.20 2.75 1.00
CA LEU A 316 6.75 1.54 1.63
C LEU A 316 8.27 1.60 1.73
N ALA A 317 8.96 2.10 0.70
CA ALA A 317 10.41 2.25 0.72
C ALA A 317 10.91 3.12 1.89
N LEU A 318 10.12 4.12 2.32
CA LEU A 318 10.44 4.91 3.51
C LEU A 318 10.32 4.07 4.78
N ILE A 319 9.22 3.33 4.93
CA ILE A 319 9.04 2.44 6.08
C ILE A 319 10.17 1.40 6.13
N GLU A 320 10.50 0.78 4.99
CA GLU A 320 11.56 -0.23 4.87
C GLU A 320 12.94 0.32 5.26
N SER A 321 13.30 1.52 4.78
CA SER A 321 14.56 2.16 5.18
C SER A 321 14.61 2.47 6.67
N MET A 322 13.52 2.98 7.23
CA MET A 322 13.40 3.27 8.66
C MET A 322 13.50 2.00 9.50
N PHE A 323 12.87 0.88 9.10
CA PHE A 323 13.03 -0.42 9.77
C PHE A 323 14.45 -0.96 9.68
N CYS A 324 15.22 -0.57 8.67
CA CYS A 324 16.64 -0.90 8.58
C CYS A 324 17.53 0.07 9.40
N GLY A 325 16.95 1.05 10.09
CA GLY A 325 17.70 2.04 10.86
C GLY A 325 18.41 3.06 9.98
N ARG A 326 17.82 3.42 8.85
CA ARG A 326 18.38 4.45 7.95
C ARG A 326 17.51 5.72 8.01
N PRO A 327 18.12 6.87 8.33
CA PRO A 327 17.42 8.13 8.24
C PRO A 327 17.11 8.45 6.76
N ALA A 328 16.14 9.33 6.54
CA ALA A 328 15.76 9.69 5.19
C ALA A 328 15.68 11.21 4.98
N VAL A 329 15.85 11.64 3.73
CA VAL A 329 15.44 12.95 3.25
C VAL A 329 14.18 12.76 2.41
N VAL A 330 13.08 13.36 2.83
CA VAL A 330 11.78 13.21 2.17
C VAL A 330 11.15 14.57 1.87
N THR A 331 10.26 14.62 0.89
CA THR A 331 9.36 15.78 0.71
C THR A 331 8.17 15.70 1.65
N ARG A 332 7.61 16.86 2.00
CA ARG A 332 6.34 17.02 2.75
C ARG A 332 5.15 16.62 1.86
N THR A 333 5.07 15.33 1.51
CA THR A 333 4.08 14.80 0.58
C THR A 333 3.46 13.53 1.15
N GLY A 334 2.14 13.42 1.05
CA GLY A 334 1.41 12.27 1.60
C GLY A 334 1.76 12.03 3.07
N ALA A 335 1.97 10.78 3.43
CA ALA A 335 2.33 10.39 4.80
C ALA A 335 3.79 10.63 5.17
N ASN A 336 4.65 11.06 4.27
CA ASN A 336 6.09 11.15 4.55
C ASN A 336 6.39 11.98 5.80
N HIS A 337 5.75 13.14 5.95
CA HIS A 337 5.93 14.03 7.09
C HIS A 337 5.11 13.66 8.34
N GLU A 338 4.17 12.72 8.20
CA GLU A 338 3.49 12.13 9.36
C GLU A 338 4.35 11.02 9.97
N LEU A 339 5.00 10.24 9.10
CA LEU A 339 5.84 9.11 9.49
C LEU A 339 7.19 9.60 10.02
N LEU A 340 7.88 10.48 9.28
CA LEU A 340 9.21 10.98 9.58
C LEU A 340 9.18 12.39 10.18
N ARG A 341 9.80 12.57 11.35
CA ARG A 341 9.86 13.85 12.08
C ARG A 341 11.17 14.56 11.74
N ASP A 342 11.05 15.79 11.22
CA ASP A 342 12.21 16.59 10.81
C ASP A 342 13.24 16.77 11.93
N ASN A 343 14.52 16.54 11.62
CA ASN A 343 15.68 16.58 12.52
C ASN A 343 15.65 15.59 13.71
N LYS A 344 14.69 14.64 13.76
CA LYS A 344 14.58 13.63 14.82
C LYS A 344 14.86 12.22 14.32
N ASP A 345 14.29 11.86 13.17
CA ASP A 345 14.46 10.55 12.55
C ASP A 345 14.75 10.66 11.03
N GLY A 346 15.02 11.88 10.57
CA GLY A 346 15.41 12.23 9.21
C GLY A 346 15.20 13.70 8.92
N PHE A 347 15.05 14.05 7.65
CA PHE A 347 14.96 15.45 7.19
C PHE A 347 13.78 15.61 6.22
N VAL A 348 12.97 16.64 6.46
CA VAL A 348 11.80 16.96 5.63
C VAL A 348 12.09 18.18 4.77
N SER A 349 11.92 18.05 3.46
CA SER A 349 11.95 19.13 2.50
C SER A 349 10.54 19.71 2.32
N ASP A 350 10.41 21.03 2.42
CA ASP A 350 9.11 21.70 2.29
C ASP A 350 8.60 21.79 0.85
N GLY A 351 9.37 21.29 -0.11
CA GLY A 351 8.99 21.20 -1.51
C GLY A 351 9.90 20.30 -2.32
N ASN A 352 9.58 20.19 -3.60
CA ASN A 352 10.35 19.39 -4.55
C ASN A 352 11.07 20.28 -5.61
N ASP A 353 11.18 21.58 -5.37
CA ASP A 353 12.05 22.44 -6.15
C ASP A 353 13.53 22.10 -5.88
N PRO A 354 14.41 22.04 -6.89
CA PRO A 354 15.80 21.65 -6.72
C PRO A 354 16.57 22.47 -5.69
N GLU A 355 16.26 23.75 -5.54
CA GLU A 355 16.91 24.61 -4.56
C GLU A 355 16.46 24.28 -3.12
N VAL A 356 15.16 24.03 -2.91
CA VAL A 356 14.61 23.62 -1.61
C VAL A 356 15.15 22.21 -1.22
N ILE A 357 15.26 21.31 -2.19
CA ILE A 357 15.87 19.99 -1.99
C ILE A 357 17.34 20.16 -1.59
N ARG A 358 18.09 21.01 -2.29
CA ARG A 358 19.50 21.28 -1.99
C ARG A 358 19.69 21.81 -0.57
N GLN A 359 18.88 22.74 -0.12
CA GLN A 359 18.94 23.26 1.25
C GLN A 359 18.71 22.14 2.28
N THR A 360 17.78 21.22 2.01
CA THR A 360 17.55 20.07 2.88
C THR A 360 18.72 19.10 2.86
N PHE A 361 19.34 18.88 1.69
CA PHE A 361 20.56 18.08 1.57
C PHE A 361 21.73 18.70 2.34
N GLU A 362 21.88 20.04 2.34
CA GLU A 362 22.90 20.72 3.15
C GLU A 362 22.68 20.49 4.64
N ARG A 363 21.43 20.60 5.14
CA ARG A 363 21.09 20.30 6.52
C ARG A 363 21.41 18.83 6.87
N ALA A 364 21.03 17.90 6.00
CA ALA A 364 21.31 16.48 6.19
C ALA A 364 22.82 16.21 6.24
N TRP A 365 23.57 16.73 5.28
CA TRP A 365 25.03 16.56 5.19
C TRP A 365 25.77 17.13 6.40
N SER A 366 25.39 18.32 6.85
CA SER A 366 25.98 18.96 8.03
C SER A 366 25.74 18.19 9.32
N ASN A 367 24.68 17.39 9.36
CA ASN A 367 24.33 16.53 10.48
C ASN A 367 24.73 15.05 10.29
N ARG A 368 25.57 14.72 9.29
CA ARG A 368 25.85 13.32 8.93
C ARG A 368 26.45 12.47 10.04
N GLN A 369 27.17 13.08 10.97
CA GLN A 369 27.71 12.37 12.16
C GLN A 369 26.59 11.84 13.09
N ARG A 370 25.40 12.44 13.03
CA ARG A 370 24.23 12.01 13.81
C ARG A 370 23.35 11.01 13.08
N TRP A 371 23.65 10.65 11.83
CA TRP A 371 22.80 9.73 11.09
C TRP A 371 22.59 8.36 11.75
N PRO A 372 23.58 7.75 12.41
CA PRO A 372 23.35 6.52 13.19
C PRO A 372 22.29 6.71 14.28
N GLU A 373 22.35 7.82 15.02
CA GLU A 373 21.36 8.19 16.05
C GLU A 373 19.97 8.41 15.44
N LEU A 374 19.91 9.18 14.34
CA LEU A 374 18.65 9.44 13.63
C LEU A 374 18.07 8.17 13.01
N GLY A 375 18.91 7.25 12.57
CA GLY A 375 18.51 5.93 12.05
C GLY A 375 17.88 5.04 13.12
N GLU A 376 18.46 5.00 14.31
CA GLU A 376 17.86 4.30 15.46
C GLU A 376 16.49 4.91 15.81
N ALA A 377 16.38 6.24 15.86
CA ALA A 377 15.11 6.92 16.09
C ALA A 377 14.08 6.64 14.98
N ALA A 378 14.53 6.52 13.72
CA ALA A 378 13.70 6.12 12.59
C ALA A 378 13.16 4.69 12.75
N PHE A 379 14.00 3.75 13.20
CA PHE A 379 13.59 2.37 13.48
C PHE A 379 12.48 2.32 14.56
N GLN A 380 12.68 3.01 15.67
CA GLN A 380 11.68 3.09 16.74
C GLN A 380 10.37 3.70 16.20
N ARG A 381 10.46 4.78 15.45
CA ARG A 381 9.29 5.46 14.86
C ARG A 381 8.52 4.55 13.90
N ALA A 382 9.20 3.77 13.05
CA ALA A 382 8.56 2.83 12.15
C ALA A 382 7.82 1.71 12.90
N ASN A 383 8.39 1.22 14.01
CA ASN A 383 7.74 0.22 14.87
C ASN A 383 6.49 0.75 15.56
N GLU A 384 6.48 2.03 15.97
CA GLU A 384 5.28 2.69 16.52
C GLU A 384 4.19 2.89 15.46
N TRP A 385 4.60 3.20 14.23
CA TRP A 385 3.68 3.54 13.14
C TRP A 385 2.95 2.33 12.56
N VAL A 386 3.63 1.21 12.35
CA VAL A 386 3.04 0.01 11.76
C VAL A 386 2.62 -0.95 12.87
N PRO A 387 1.32 -1.14 13.13
CA PRO A 387 0.84 -2.07 14.14
C PRO A 387 1.26 -3.51 13.83
N SER A 388 1.64 -4.29 14.85
CA SER A 388 1.98 -5.71 14.68
C SER A 388 0.75 -6.57 14.35
N ASP A 389 -0.44 -6.12 14.73
CA ASP A 389 -1.74 -6.77 14.53
C ASP A 389 -2.52 -6.20 13.33
N LEU A 390 -1.82 -5.59 12.36
CA LEU A 390 -2.45 -4.89 11.23
C LEU A 390 -3.40 -5.79 10.41
N SER A 391 -3.08 -7.08 10.21
CA SER A 391 -3.96 -8.02 9.50
C SER A 391 -5.31 -8.18 10.20
N VAL A 392 -5.27 -8.30 11.53
CA VAL A 392 -6.48 -8.41 12.37
C VAL A 392 -7.28 -7.12 12.31
N ARG A 393 -6.65 -5.96 12.44
CA ARG A 393 -7.31 -4.65 12.34
C ARG A 393 -7.96 -4.42 10.98
N LEU A 394 -7.27 -4.78 9.90
CA LEU A 394 -7.82 -4.71 8.55
C LEU A 394 -9.06 -5.61 8.40
N PHE A 395 -8.95 -6.85 8.90
CA PHE A 395 -10.07 -7.79 8.87
C PHE A 395 -11.27 -7.25 9.64
N GLN A 396 -11.08 -6.78 10.87
CA GLN A 396 -12.14 -6.19 11.70
C GLN A 396 -12.77 -4.98 11.02
N THR A 397 -11.94 -4.05 10.51
CA THR A 397 -12.43 -2.83 9.83
C THR A 397 -13.27 -3.14 8.60
N ILE A 398 -12.94 -4.19 7.83
CA ILE A 398 -13.61 -4.53 6.58
C ILE A 398 -14.82 -5.45 6.81
N CYS A 399 -14.72 -6.38 7.74
CA CYS A 399 -15.73 -7.43 7.95
C CYS A 399 -16.67 -7.17 9.13
N ASP A 400 -16.26 -6.35 10.11
CA ASP A 400 -17.16 -5.89 11.18
C ASP A 400 -18.03 -4.74 10.63
N LEU A 401 -19.19 -5.13 10.13
CA LEU A 401 -20.16 -4.22 9.49
C LEU A 401 -21.16 -3.63 10.48
N SER A 402 -20.99 -3.85 11.77
CA SER A 402 -21.75 -3.16 12.81
C SER A 402 -21.49 -1.64 12.68
N VAL A 403 -22.57 -0.87 12.78
CA VAL A 403 -22.73 0.58 12.54
C VAL A 403 -21.49 1.41 12.87
N PRO A 404 -21.13 2.43 12.05
CA PRO A 404 -20.05 3.36 12.39
C PRO A 404 -20.32 4.01 13.74
N GLU A 405 -19.35 3.94 14.64
CA GLU A 405 -19.31 4.84 15.79
C GLU A 405 -19.21 6.27 15.23
N GLY A 406 -20.25 7.08 15.47
CA GLY A 406 -20.44 8.43 14.96
C GLY A 406 -19.43 9.45 15.48
#